data_f8046c95b8af1b1d1642990127020cce
#
_entry.id   f8046c95b8af1b1d1642990127020cce
#
_cell.length_a   1.000
_cell.length_b   1.000
_cell.length_c   1.000
_cell.angle_alpha   90.00
_cell.angle_beta   90.00
_cell.angle_gamma   90.00
#
_symmetry.space_group_name_H-M   'P 1'
#
loop_
_entity.id
_entity.type
_entity.pdbx_description
1 polymer ?
#
loop_
_entity_poly.entity_id
_entity_poly.type
_entity_poly.pdbx_seq_one_letter_code
_entity_poly.pdbx_strand_id
1 'polypeptide(L)'
;MTEDPRRDSPADAAPAAAQAPQTAPQLRIGTVAKLNLADFQNAVPALLELAIVNEGELPLQALSLHLASEPAFIKPRTWRLESVAAHSTYALTDLDVALDGALLSRLTEAEPAVLRLELRSGQPAETVLARHEHPLELLARNQWGGLGHLPEMVTAFVQPNDPAVDRILKGAAQALESAGKSGAINGYEQGPQRAWELASAIWTSVLQKKLNYALPPASFEHAGQKIRGATQVLDAGLATCLDLTLLFASCLEQAHLNPLLVFTRGHAFVGLWLGRQEFSTAVVDDITAVRKRLKLQELVVFETTLAAQGQAVAFSQAIAQGARQLAEEHEDQFELLVDVRRARMQRIRPLALAQPQDTAPEAGEGQAEPRLTVEPPPELLAQAQAREVPTSQLDPKDRLARWQRRLLDLSLRNALLNFKPGKKSLLLQVAAPALEDTLARGQVLKLLPSPDLMQGKDPRSQPLHEARSLEDLRGAHAEEALQRREVFIDLEPLELDSRFVELFRGARNALQEGGANTLFVALGFLVWSRPDKPDVRVRAPLILLPVTLERKS
;
A
#
# COMPACT_ATOMS: atom_id res chain seq x y z
N MET A 1 -63.53 -23.60 78.77
CA MET A 1 -62.62 -24.60 78.29
C MET A 1 -62.39 -24.30 76.79
N THR A 2 -61.59 -23.42 76.42
CA THR A 2 -60.13 -23.25 76.35
C THR A 2 -59.52 -24.27 75.39
N GLU A 3 -59.21 -23.82 74.23
CA GLU A 3 -58.05 -24.26 73.51
C GLU A 3 -57.70 -23.24 72.42
N ASP A 4 -56.45 -22.78 72.48
CA ASP A 4 -55.76 -21.83 71.63
C ASP A 4 -55.10 -22.59 70.50
N PRO A 5 -55.25 -22.20 69.23
CA PRO A 5 -54.38 -22.69 68.18
C PRO A 5 -53.33 -21.66 67.81
N ARG A 6 -52.08 -22.09 67.94
CA ARG A 6 -50.85 -21.37 67.58
C ARG A 6 -50.85 -21.01 66.10
N ARG A 7 -50.48 -19.75 65.81
CA ARG A 7 -50.13 -19.22 64.51
C ARG A 7 -48.74 -19.71 64.09
N ASP A 8 -48.70 -20.45 63.04
CA ASP A 8 -47.48 -20.68 62.28
C ASP A 8 -47.24 -19.45 61.39
N SER A 9 -46.10 -18.77 61.56
CA SER A 9 -45.58 -17.71 60.67
C SER A 9 -44.90 -18.37 59.45
N PRO A 10 -45.16 -17.94 58.20
CA PRO A 10 -44.38 -18.36 57.09
C PRO A 10 -42.99 -17.70 57.13
N ALA A 11 -41.97 -18.53 56.92
CA ALA A 11 -40.57 -18.15 56.82
C ALA A 11 -40.36 -17.10 55.75
N ASP A 12 -39.60 -16.05 56.11
CA ASP A 12 -39.08 -15.03 55.25
C ASP A 12 -38.29 -15.67 54.10
N ALA A 13 -38.83 -15.58 52.88
CA ALA A 13 -38.06 -15.83 51.66
C ALA A 13 -37.12 -14.64 51.49
N ALA A 14 -35.83 -14.89 51.59
CA ALA A 14 -34.79 -13.92 51.29
C ALA A 14 -34.99 -13.35 49.87
N PRO A 15 -34.88 -12.04 49.65
CA PRO A 15 -35.00 -11.45 48.32
C PRO A 15 -33.85 -11.98 47.42
N ALA A 16 -34.21 -12.51 46.26
CA ALA A 16 -33.25 -12.87 45.23
C ALA A 16 -32.36 -11.64 44.98
N ALA A 17 -31.06 -11.82 45.14
CA ALA A 17 -30.08 -10.78 44.88
C ALA A 17 -30.28 -10.27 43.45
N ALA A 18 -30.63 -9.01 43.31
CA ALA A 18 -30.71 -8.33 42.05
C ALA A 18 -29.31 -8.44 41.36
N GLN A 19 -29.23 -9.23 40.30
CA GLN A 19 -28.03 -9.32 39.51
C GLN A 19 -27.70 -7.91 39.01
N ALA A 20 -26.51 -7.41 39.35
CA ALA A 20 -25.99 -6.16 38.81
C ALA A 20 -26.09 -6.18 37.28
N PRO A 21 -26.39 -5.05 36.63
CA PRO A 21 -26.51 -5.01 35.20
C PRO A 21 -25.17 -5.45 34.57
N GLN A 22 -25.17 -6.59 33.92
CA GLN A 22 -23.98 -7.09 33.21
C GLN A 22 -23.67 -6.14 32.07
N THR A 23 -22.48 -5.55 32.07
CA THR A 23 -21.98 -4.76 30.94
C THR A 23 -21.94 -5.66 29.71
N ALA A 24 -22.62 -5.27 28.65
CA ALA A 24 -22.65 -6.05 27.41
C ALA A 24 -21.22 -6.13 26.82
N PRO A 25 -20.79 -7.32 26.37
CA PRO A 25 -19.48 -7.46 25.73
C PRO A 25 -19.41 -6.66 24.43
N GLN A 26 -18.21 -6.15 24.11
CA GLN A 26 -17.95 -5.42 22.88
C GLN A 26 -17.24 -6.33 21.86
N LEU A 27 -17.58 -6.15 20.59
CA LEU A 27 -16.90 -6.81 19.47
C LEU A 27 -15.99 -5.81 18.77
N ARG A 28 -14.70 -6.15 18.64
CA ARG A 28 -13.75 -5.38 17.84
C ARG A 28 -13.47 -6.13 16.56
N ILE A 29 -13.55 -5.43 15.44
CA ILE A 29 -13.26 -5.97 14.12
C ILE A 29 -12.35 -4.99 13.38
N GLY A 30 -11.32 -5.53 12.75
CA GLY A 30 -10.50 -4.83 11.75
C GLY A 30 -10.62 -5.54 10.41
N THR A 31 -10.89 -4.79 9.35
CA THR A 31 -11.04 -5.30 8.00
C THR A 31 -10.26 -4.44 7.01
N VAL A 32 -10.11 -4.92 5.78
CA VAL A 32 -9.80 -4.04 4.66
C VAL A 32 -11.01 -3.14 4.40
N ALA A 33 -10.78 -1.86 4.09
CA ALA A 33 -11.88 -0.92 3.81
C ALA A 33 -12.60 -1.22 2.50
N LYS A 34 -11.86 -1.77 1.53
CA LYS A 34 -12.33 -2.10 0.17
C LYS A 34 -11.91 -3.53 -0.17
N LEU A 35 -12.69 -4.20 -0.98
CA LEU A 35 -12.41 -5.57 -1.43
C LEU A 35 -12.83 -5.74 -2.88
N ASN A 36 -12.00 -6.38 -3.69
CA ASN A 36 -12.32 -6.68 -5.09
C ASN A 36 -11.90 -8.11 -5.49
N LEU A 37 -12.08 -8.43 -6.77
CA LEU A 37 -11.70 -9.72 -7.34
C LEU A 37 -10.18 -9.94 -7.30
N ALA A 38 -9.37 -8.89 -7.49
CA ALA A 38 -7.91 -9.01 -7.45
C ALA A 38 -7.42 -9.35 -6.03
N ASP A 39 -8.04 -8.77 -5.00
CA ASP A 39 -7.75 -9.10 -3.59
C ASP A 39 -8.07 -10.57 -3.28
N PHE A 40 -9.24 -11.04 -3.74
CA PHE A 40 -9.62 -12.45 -3.61
C PHE A 40 -8.64 -13.40 -4.30
N GLN A 41 -8.27 -13.12 -5.57
CA GLN A 41 -7.36 -13.98 -6.35
C GLN A 41 -5.94 -14.00 -5.78
N ASN A 42 -5.55 -12.96 -5.06
CA ASN A 42 -4.25 -12.82 -4.42
C ASN A 42 -4.27 -13.14 -2.92
N ALA A 43 -5.37 -13.72 -2.43
CA ALA A 43 -5.55 -14.16 -1.05
C ALA A 43 -5.28 -13.05 -0.02
N VAL A 44 -5.72 -11.83 -0.33
CA VAL A 44 -5.68 -10.71 0.63
C VAL A 44 -6.68 -11.01 1.74
N PRO A 45 -6.26 -11.00 3.03
CA PRO A 45 -7.16 -11.26 4.14
C PRO A 45 -8.25 -10.19 4.24
N ALA A 46 -9.52 -10.60 4.26
CA ALA A 46 -10.64 -9.68 4.47
C ALA A 46 -10.76 -9.24 5.94
N LEU A 47 -10.46 -10.15 6.87
CA LEU A 47 -10.39 -9.87 8.31
C LEU A 47 -8.94 -9.71 8.75
N LEU A 48 -8.65 -8.61 9.45
CA LEU A 48 -7.32 -8.29 9.98
C LEU A 48 -7.27 -8.47 11.49
N GLU A 49 -8.41 -8.26 12.17
CA GLU A 49 -8.55 -8.36 13.61
C GLU A 49 -9.98 -8.78 13.94
N LEU A 50 -10.14 -9.60 14.96
CA LEU A 50 -11.44 -9.94 15.55
C LEU A 50 -11.23 -10.26 17.03
N ALA A 51 -11.90 -9.50 17.92
CA ALA A 51 -11.75 -9.69 19.34
C ALA A 51 -13.08 -9.49 20.09
N ILE A 52 -13.21 -10.23 21.19
CA ILE A 52 -14.31 -10.08 22.14
C ILE A 52 -13.76 -9.42 23.40
N VAL A 53 -14.32 -8.28 23.77
CA VAL A 53 -13.95 -7.53 24.99
C VAL A 53 -15.03 -7.75 26.04
N ASN A 54 -14.66 -8.37 27.14
CA ASN A 54 -15.51 -8.56 28.31
C ASN A 54 -15.10 -7.57 29.41
N GLU A 55 -15.82 -6.47 29.52
CA GLU A 55 -15.63 -5.48 30.59
C GLU A 55 -16.45 -5.80 31.87
N GLY A 56 -17.26 -6.86 31.83
CA GLY A 56 -18.09 -7.30 32.95
C GLY A 56 -17.30 -8.01 34.04
N GLU A 57 -17.90 -8.06 35.22
CA GLU A 57 -17.36 -8.70 36.43
C GLU A 57 -17.35 -10.24 36.37
N LEU A 58 -18.10 -10.83 35.44
CA LEU A 58 -18.25 -12.28 35.31
C LEU A 58 -17.67 -12.80 33.98
N PRO A 59 -17.10 -14.02 33.96
CA PRO A 59 -16.68 -14.62 32.73
C PRO A 59 -17.88 -14.96 31.84
N LEU A 60 -17.73 -14.74 30.54
CA LEU A 60 -18.67 -15.20 29.53
C LEU A 60 -18.36 -16.66 29.21
N GLN A 61 -19.38 -17.51 29.10
CA GLN A 61 -19.20 -18.96 28.91
C GLN A 61 -20.03 -19.48 27.72
N ALA A 62 -19.57 -20.61 27.14
CA ALA A 62 -20.24 -21.32 26.05
C ALA A 62 -20.61 -20.38 24.89
N LEU A 63 -19.61 -19.67 24.36
CA LEU A 63 -19.81 -18.62 23.37
C LEU A 63 -19.76 -19.17 21.93
N SER A 64 -20.60 -18.58 21.08
CA SER A 64 -20.52 -18.73 19.64
C SER A 64 -20.55 -17.35 18.98
N LEU A 65 -19.51 -17.03 18.21
CA LEU A 65 -19.43 -15.80 17.42
C LEU A 65 -19.75 -16.14 15.96
N HIS A 66 -20.82 -15.58 15.44
CA HIS A 66 -21.29 -15.77 14.08
C HIS A 66 -20.92 -14.58 13.22
N LEU A 67 -20.37 -14.83 12.03
CA LEU A 67 -20.09 -13.84 11.00
C LEU A 67 -20.91 -14.15 9.76
N ALA A 68 -21.58 -13.15 9.24
CA ALA A 68 -22.25 -13.16 7.94
C ALA A 68 -21.99 -11.84 7.21
N SER A 69 -22.32 -11.75 5.93
CA SER A 69 -22.17 -10.51 5.15
C SER A 69 -23.39 -10.24 4.29
N GLU A 70 -23.62 -8.98 3.99
CA GLU A 70 -24.64 -8.53 3.05
C GLU A 70 -24.05 -7.48 2.10
N PRO A 71 -24.05 -7.76 0.75
CA PRO A 71 -24.40 -9.04 0.13
C PRO A 71 -23.55 -10.21 0.64
N ALA A 72 -23.92 -11.45 0.32
CA ALA A 72 -23.26 -12.66 0.83
C ALA A 72 -21.91 -12.92 0.12
N PHE A 73 -20.95 -12.02 0.27
CA PHE A 73 -19.60 -12.13 -0.30
C PHE A 73 -18.62 -12.94 0.57
N ILE A 74 -18.98 -13.17 1.85
CA ILE A 74 -18.29 -14.09 2.76
C ILE A 74 -19.22 -15.27 3.05
N LYS A 75 -18.70 -16.48 2.99
CA LYS A 75 -19.43 -17.65 3.49
C LYS A 75 -19.57 -17.54 5.00
N PRO A 76 -20.80 -17.71 5.55
CA PRO A 76 -21.02 -17.60 6.99
C PRO A 76 -20.04 -18.48 7.78
N ARG A 77 -19.48 -17.94 8.84
CA ARG A 77 -18.52 -18.62 9.71
C ARG A 77 -18.95 -18.49 11.17
N THR A 78 -18.64 -19.52 11.95
CA THR A 78 -18.91 -19.56 13.39
C THR A 78 -17.66 -20.01 14.12
N TRP A 79 -17.22 -19.20 15.09
CA TRP A 79 -16.19 -19.58 16.06
C TRP A 79 -16.87 -19.97 17.37
N ARG A 80 -16.41 -21.05 17.98
CA ARG A 80 -16.87 -21.50 19.29
C ARG A 80 -15.77 -21.32 20.31
N LEU A 81 -16.10 -20.73 21.45
CA LEU A 81 -15.18 -20.46 22.54
C LEU A 81 -15.77 -20.97 23.84
N GLU A 82 -14.94 -21.56 24.68
CA GLU A 82 -15.37 -22.06 25.98
C GLU A 82 -15.72 -20.92 26.91
N SER A 83 -14.82 -19.94 27.01
CA SER A 83 -15.03 -18.77 27.88
C SER A 83 -14.16 -17.58 27.52
N VAL A 84 -14.62 -16.39 27.92
CA VAL A 84 -13.83 -15.15 27.97
C VAL A 84 -13.86 -14.63 29.40
N ALA A 85 -12.70 -14.50 30.05
CA ALA A 85 -12.61 -14.10 31.45
C ALA A 85 -13.18 -12.70 31.68
N ALA A 86 -13.56 -12.41 32.95
CA ALA A 86 -13.95 -11.07 33.36
C ALA A 86 -12.78 -10.09 33.11
N HIS A 87 -13.09 -8.83 32.76
CA HIS A 87 -12.12 -7.74 32.50
C HIS A 87 -11.02 -8.12 31.51
N SER A 88 -11.34 -8.92 30.49
CA SER A 88 -10.36 -9.40 29.53
C SER A 88 -10.78 -9.20 28.07
N THR A 89 -9.79 -9.21 27.19
CA THR A 89 -9.99 -9.22 25.73
C THR A 89 -9.48 -10.55 25.18
N TYR A 90 -10.34 -11.25 24.46
CA TYR A 90 -9.99 -12.45 23.74
C TYR A 90 -9.87 -12.16 22.24
N ALA A 91 -8.65 -12.22 21.72
CA ALA A 91 -8.40 -12.07 20.28
C ALA A 91 -8.46 -13.44 19.58
N LEU A 92 -9.24 -13.53 18.52
CA LEU A 92 -9.28 -14.70 17.68
C LEU A 92 -8.04 -14.77 16.79
N THR A 93 -7.41 -15.93 16.72
CA THR A 93 -6.19 -16.13 15.91
C THR A 93 -6.49 -16.70 14.54
N ASP A 94 -7.58 -17.44 14.38
CA ASP A 94 -8.02 -17.99 13.10
C ASP A 94 -9.04 -17.05 12.46
N LEU A 95 -8.54 -16.13 11.60
CA LEU A 95 -9.32 -15.12 10.90
C LEU A 95 -9.59 -15.47 9.43
N ASP A 96 -9.26 -16.69 9.00
CA ASP A 96 -9.45 -17.10 7.61
C ASP A 96 -10.94 -17.24 7.28
N VAL A 97 -11.43 -16.47 6.31
CA VAL A 97 -12.82 -16.49 5.85
C VAL A 97 -12.88 -16.77 4.34
N ALA A 98 -13.81 -17.62 3.95
CA ALA A 98 -13.97 -17.96 2.55
C ALA A 98 -14.81 -16.90 1.84
N LEU A 99 -14.21 -16.21 0.87
CA LEU A 99 -14.88 -15.22 0.01
C LEU A 99 -15.61 -15.89 -1.15
N ASP A 100 -16.69 -15.28 -1.62
CA ASP A 100 -17.41 -15.69 -2.83
C ASP A 100 -16.79 -15.02 -4.08
N GLY A 101 -15.82 -15.70 -4.69
CA GLY A 101 -15.18 -15.21 -5.93
C GLY A 101 -16.15 -15.11 -7.11
N ALA A 102 -17.25 -15.88 -7.14
CA ALA A 102 -18.25 -15.79 -8.19
C ALA A 102 -19.07 -14.50 -8.08
N LEU A 103 -19.40 -14.07 -6.87
CA LEU A 103 -20.01 -12.76 -6.63
C LEU A 103 -19.06 -11.64 -7.05
N LEU A 104 -17.82 -11.64 -6.53
CA LEU A 104 -16.82 -10.61 -6.82
C LEU A 104 -16.51 -10.50 -8.32
N SER A 105 -16.52 -11.62 -9.07
CA SER A 105 -16.26 -11.62 -10.51
C SER A 105 -17.39 -10.98 -11.34
N ARG A 106 -18.60 -10.88 -10.82
CA ARG A 106 -19.79 -10.33 -11.50
C ARG A 106 -20.02 -8.84 -11.22
N LEU A 107 -19.36 -8.29 -10.20
CA LEU A 107 -19.53 -6.88 -9.86
C LEU A 107 -19.02 -5.98 -11.00
N THR A 108 -19.91 -5.19 -11.57
CA THR A 108 -19.59 -4.20 -12.59
C THR A 108 -19.53 -2.78 -12.02
N GLU A 109 -20.12 -2.54 -10.86
CA GLU A 109 -20.09 -1.31 -10.10
C GLU A 109 -19.66 -1.57 -8.66
N ALA A 110 -19.18 -0.54 -7.96
CA ALA A 110 -18.92 -0.61 -6.54
C ALA A 110 -20.22 -0.64 -5.75
N GLU A 111 -20.29 -1.50 -4.75
CA GLU A 111 -21.48 -1.69 -3.90
C GLU A 111 -21.10 -1.60 -2.43
N PRO A 112 -21.90 -0.93 -1.59
CA PRO A 112 -21.73 -0.96 -0.15
C PRO A 112 -22.03 -2.38 0.38
N ALA A 113 -21.25 -2.82 1.35
CA ALA A 113 -21.43 -4.10 2.00
C ALA A 113 -21.29 -3.96 3.51
N VAL A 114 -21.88 -4.91 4.23
CA VAL A 114 -21.86 -4.93 5.68
C VAL A 114 -21.48 -6.32 6.18
N LEU A 115 -20.51 -6.38 7.08
CA LEU A 115 -20.25 -7.57 7.89
C LEU A 115 -21.11 -7.52 9.14
N ARG A 116 -21.81 -8.59 9.41
CA ARG A 116 -22.64 -8.75 10.62
C ARG A 116 -22.02 -9.76 11.55
N LEU A 117 -21.71 -9.35 12.75
CA LEU A 117 -21.21 -10.17 13.83
C LEU A 117 -22.28 -10.32 14.90
N GLU A 118 -22.49 -11.53 15.37
CA GLU A 118 -23.40 -11.83 16.45
C GLU A 118 -22.74 -12.78 17.45
N LEU A 119 -22.54 -12.31 18.68
CA LEU A 119 -22.03 -13.09 19.79
C LEU A 119 -23.20 -13.64 20.58
N ARG A 120 -23.24 -14.96 20.76
CA ARG A 120 -24.26 -15.68 21.53
C ARG A 120 -23.63 -16.46 22.67
N SER A 121 -24.36 -16.59 23.78
CA SER A 121 -24.06 -17.56 24.83
C SER A 121 -25.05 -18.73 24.75
N GLY A 122 -24.56 -19.94 24.92
CA GLY A 122 -25.39 -21.15 24.96
C GLY A 122 -25.92 -21.53 26.34
N GLN A 123 -25.59 -20.77 27.40
CA GLN A 123 -25.97 -21.08 28.78
C GLN A 123 -26.47 -19.84 29.52
N PRO A 124 -27.54 -19.95 30.35
CA PRO A 124 -28.41 -21.15 30.57
C PRO A 124 -29.36 -21.42 29.41
N ALA A 125 -29.54 -20.49 28.48
CA ALA A 125 -30.27 -20.59 27.23
C ALA A 125 -29.54 -19.79 26.13
N GLU A 126 -29.78 -20.11 24.87
CA GLU A 126 -29.18 -19.38 23.76
C GLU A 126 -29.65 -17.92 23.77
N THR A 127 -28.73 -17.00 24.08
CA THR A 127 -29.00 -15.56 24.16
C THR A 127 -27.97 -14.79 23.36
N VAL A 128 -28.43 -13.74 22.69
CA VAL A 128 -27.54 -12.81 21.98
C VAL A 128 -26.95 -11.85 23.00
N LEU A 129 -25.62 -11.83 23.11
CA LEU A 129 -24.88 -10.96 24.03
C LEU A 129 -24.47 -9.63 23.39
N ALA A 130 -24.08 -9.68 22.11
CA ALA A 130 -23.68 -8.49 21.36
C ALA A 130 -23.91 -8.66 19.86
N ARG A 131 -24.15 -7.56 19.17
CA ARG A 131 -24.19 -7.44 17.70
C ARG A 131 -23.29 -6.31 17.27
N HIS A 132 -22.64 -6.49 16.16
CA HIS A 132 -21.83 -5.44 15.53
C HIS A 132 -21.98 -5.51 14.02
N GLU A 133 -22.20 -4.35 13.41
CA GLU A 133 -22.21 -4.19 11.95
C GLU A 133 -21.00 -3.36 11.54
N HIS A 134 -20.25 -3.87 10.57
CA HIS A 134 -19.06 -3.22 10.09
C HIS A 134 -19.19 -2.97 8.57
N PRO A 135 -19.22 -1.69 8.15
CA PRO A 135 -19.35 -1.35 6.74
C PRO A 135 -18.01 -1.53 6.00
N LEU A 136 -18.09 -1.96 4.74
CA LEU A 136 -16.98 -1.94 3.80
C LEU A 136 -17.52 -1.74 2.37
N GLU A 137 -16.64 -1.55 1.41
CA GLU A 137 -17.00 -1.37 0.00
C GLU A 137 -16.51 -2.55 -0.84
N LEU A 138 -17.41 -3.16 -1.60
CA LEU A 138 -17.07 -4.10 -2.65
C LEU A 138 -16.87 -3.34 -3.95
N LEU A 139 -15.67 -3.42 -4.53
CA LEU A 139 -15.37 -2.73 -5.77
C LEU A 139 -15.76 -3.57 -6.98
N ALA A 140 -16.00 -2.91 -8.10
CA ALA A 140 -16.16 -3.59 -9.37
C ALA A 140 -14.96 -4.49 -9.68
N ARG A 141 -15.17 -5.59 -10.41
CA ARG A 141 -14.13 -6.58 -10.73
C ARG A 141 -12.86 -6.00 -11.35
N ASN A 142 -13.01 -4.92 -12.12
CA ASN A 142 -11.94 -4.21 -12.80
C ASN A 142 -11.60 -2.86 -12.12
N GLN A 143 -11.99 -2.66 -10.88
CA GLN A 143 -11.73 -1.42 -10.17
C GLN A 143 -10.54 -1.61 -9.21
N TRP A 144 -9.54 -0.75 -9.36
CA TRP A 144 -8.44 -0.62 -8.42
C TRP A 144 -8.85 0.31 -7.26
N GLY A 145 -8.48 -0.07 -6.03
CA GLY A 145 -8.91 0.64 -4.81
C GLY A 145 -8.12 1.91 -4.46
N GLY A 146 -7.08 2.25 -5.25
CA GLY A 146 -6.22 3.42 -5.01
C GLY A 146 -4.99 3.10 -4.14
N LEU A 147 -4.11 4.09 -3.97
CA LEU A 147 -2.84 3.94 -3.23
C LEU A 147 -3.03 3.68 -1.74
N GLY A 148 -4.16 4.08 -1.16
CA GLY A 148 -4.49 3.82 0.24
C GLY A 148 -4.86 2.36 0.55
N HIS A 149 -5.13 1.56 -0.50
CA HIS A 149 -5.54 0.17 -0.38
C HIS A 149 -4.50 -0.76 -1.04
N LEU A 150 -3.46 -1.14 -0.30
CA LEU A 150 -2.40 -2.05 -0.79
C LEU A 150 -1.87 -1.61 -2.16
N PRO A 151 -1.03 -0.57 -2.24
CA PRO A 151 -0.60 0.04 -3.51
C PRO A 151 -0.07 -0.98 -4.52
N GLU A 152 0.63 -2.00 -4.05
CA GLU A 152 1.19 -3.08 -4.88
C GLU A 152 0.12 -3.90 -5.62
N MET A 153 -1.13 -3.89 -5.15
CA MET A 153 -2.24 -4.60 -5.81
C MET A 153 -2.60 -4.03 -7.18
N VAL A 154 -2.18 -2.80 -7.51
CA VAL A 154 -2.30 -2.28 -8.87
C VAL A 154 -1.63 -3.19 -9.89
N THR A 155 -0.57 -3.93 -9.50
CA THR A 155 0.12 -4.86 -10.39
C THR A 155 -0.73 -6.05 -10.82
N ALA A 156 -1.81 -6.36 -10.11
CA ALA A 156 -2.77 -7.37 -10.55
C ALA A 156 -3.46 -6.99 -11.87
N PHE A 157 -3.53 -5.70 -12.17
CA PHE A 157 -4.11 -5.17 -13.40
C PHE A 157 -3.08 -5.05 -14.56
N VAL A 158 -1.81 -5.36 -14.31
CA VAL A 158 -0.82 -5.61 -15.36
C VAL A 158 -1.07 -7.03 -15.88
N GLN A 159 -1.59 -7.16 -17.11
CA GLN A 159 -2.10 -8.39 -17.70
C GLN A 159 -1.29 -8.77 -18.94
N PRO A 160 -0.09 -9.38 -18.80
CA PRO A 160 0.80 -9.66 -19.92
C PRO A 160 0.21 -10.63 -20.95
N ASN A 161 -0.72 -11.49 -20.54
CA ASN A 161 -1.35 -12.49 -21.41
C ASN A 161 -2.64 -12.00 -22.10
N ASP A 162 -2.94 -10.68 -22.07
CA ASP A 162 -4.08 -10.13 -22.79
C ASP A 162 -3.84 -10.23 -24.31
N PRO A 163 -4.80 -10.69 -25.13
CA PRO A 163 -4.63 -10.83 -26.58
C PRO A 163 -4.23 -9.53 -27.32
N ALA A 164 -4.58 -8.37 -26.77
CA ALA A 164 -4.14 -7.09 -27.32
C ALA A 164 -2.66 -6.84 -27.13
N VAL A 165 -2.06 -7.37 -26.07
CA VAL A 165 -0.61 -7.30 -25.83
C VAL A 165 0.15 -8.04 -26.93
N ASP A 166 -0.30 -9.23 -27.31
CA ASP A 166 0.31 -9.99 -28.42
C ASP A 166 0.22 -9.23 -29.75
N ARG A 167 -0.93 -8.55 -30.00
CA ARG A 167 -1.10 -7.69 -31.20
C ARG A 167 -0.12 -6.52 -31.23
N ILE A 168 0.14 -5.90 -30.06
CA ILE A 168 1.11 -4.80 -29.92
C ILE A 168 2.53 -5.32 -30.10
N LEU A 169 2.89 -6.44 -29.47
CA LEU A 169 4.24 -7.03 -29.59
C LEU A 169 4.54 -7.50 -31.01
N LYS A 170 3.54 -8.03 -31.74
CA LYS A 170 3.68 -8.33 -33.17
C LYS A 170 3.99 -7.06 -33.97
N GLY A 171 3.30 -5.95 -33.70
CA GLY A 171 3.60 -4.65 -34.35
C GLY A 171 5.00 -4.12 -33.97
N ALA A 172 5.41 -4.31 -32.71
CA ALA A 172 6.75 -3.94 -32.25
C ALA A 172 7.85 -4.75 -32.95
N ALA A 173 7.66 -6.08 -33.13
CA ALA A 173 8.56 -6.93 -33.90
C ALA A 173 8.70 -6.44 -35.34
N GLN A 174 7.59 -6.13 -36.01
CA GLN A 174 7.59 -5.58 -37.36
C GLN A 174 8.31 -4.22 -37.47
N ALA A 175 8.13 -3.36 -36.47
CA ALA A 175 8.83 -2.07 -36.40
C ALA A 175 10.34 -2.25 -36.24
N LEU A 176 10.80 -3.23 -35.44
CA LEU A 176 12.22 -3.59 -35.32
C LEU A 176 12.79 -4.10 -36.62
N GLU A 177 12.11 -5.03 -37.30
CA GLU A 177 12.53 -5.57 -38.59
C GLU A 177 12.61 -4.48 -39.65
N SER A 178 11.65 -3.56 -39.69
CA SER A 178 11.66 -2.41 -40.59
C SER A 178 12.82 -1.45 -40.34
N ALA A 179 13.33 -1.41 -39.10
CA ALA A 179 14.53 -0.66 -38.72
C ALA A 179 15.85 -1.45 -38.90
N GLY A 180 15.81 -2.63 -39.55
CA GLY A 180 16.99 -3.50 -39.76
C GLY A 180 17.48 -4.18 -38.46
N LYS A 181 16.62 -4.28 -37.43
CA LYS A 181 16.89 -4.96 -36.18
C LYS A 181 16.22 -6.33 -36.12
N SER A 182 16.67 -7.18 -35.20
CA SER A 182 15.97 -8.45 -34.95
C SER A 182 14.58 -8.22 -34.43
N GLY A 183 13.55 -8.86 -35.01
CA GLY A 183 12.18 -8.84 -34.54
C GLY A 183 11.92 -9.73 -33.28
N ALA A 184 12.95 -10.45 -32.79
CA ALA A 184 12.77 -11.32 -31.60
C ALA A 184 12.41 -10.52 -30.36
N ILE A 185 11.39 -10.97 -29.63
CA ILE A 185 10.99 -10.38 -28.34
C ILE A 185 11.70 -11.16 -27.23
N ASN A 186 12.94 -10.77 -26.92
CA ASN A 186 13.88 -11.56 -26.12
C ASN A 186 14.39 -10.86 -24.85
N GLY A 187 13.70 -9.82 -24.40
CA GLY A 187 13.98 -9.13 -23.14
C GLY A 187 15.41 -8.57 -23.08
N TYR A 188 16.14 -8.98 -22.04
CA TYR A 188 17.49 -8.47 -21.73
C TYR A 188 18.64 -9.29 -22.38
N GLU A 189 18.39 -10.18 -23.32
CA GLU A 189 19.44 -11.08 -23.83
C GLU A 189 20.63 -10.34 -24.42
N GLN A 190 20.40 -9.17 -25.01
CA GLN A 190 21.45 -8.32 -25.58
C GLN A 190 21.72 -7.05 -24.74
N GLY A 191 21.40 -7.10 -23.46
CA GLY A 191 21.68 -6.04 -22.50
C GLY A 191 20.77 -4.79 -22.60
N PRO A 192 21.21 -3.66 -22.02
CA PRO A 192 20.40 -2.44 -21.89
C PRO A 192 19.95 -1.84 -23.23
N GLN A 193 20.77 -1.95 -24.27
CA GLN A 193 20.41 -1.47 -25.61
C GLN A 193 19.18 -2.20 -26.14
N ARG A 194 19.13 -3.52 -25.95
CA ARG A 194 17.98 -4.32 -26.39
C ARG A 194 16.71 -3.97 -25.64
N ALA A 195 16.81 -3.77 -24.34
CA ALA A 195 15.67 -3.32 -23.54
C ALA A 195 15.11 -1.98 -24.05
N TRP A 196 15.99 -1.04 -24.38
CA TRP A 196 15.61 0.22 -25.00
C TRP A 196 14.94 0.02 -26.37
N GLU A 197 15.54 -0.76 -27.26
CA GLU A 197 15.01 -1.04 -28.60
C GLU A 197 13.61 -1.65 -28.54
N LEU A 198 13.41 -2.62 -27.64
CA LEU A 198 12.11 -3.24 -27.41
C LEU A 198 11.08 -2.22 -26.89
N ALA A 199 11.45 -1.41 -25.90
CA ALA A 199 10.56 -0.38 -25.37
C ALA A 199 10.20 0.68 -26.42
N SER A 200 11.17 1.13 -27.24
CA SER A 200 10.94 2.06 -28.36
C SER A 200 10.04 1.45 -29.43
N ALA A 201 10.20 0.15 -29.73
CA ALA A 201 9.35 -0.54 -30.68
C ALA A 201 7.92 -0.74 -30.17
N ILE A 202 7.75 -1.05 -28.88
CA ILE A 202 6.43 -1.11 -28.21
C ILE A 202 5.77 0.27 -28.26
N TRP A 203 6.52 1.34 -27.94
CA TRP A 203 6.05 2.71 -28.06
C TRP A 203 5.52 3.01 -29.47
N THR A 204 6.32 2.70 -30.49
CA THR A 204 5.96 2.89 -31.90
C THR A 204 4.67 2.12 -32.25
N SER A 205 4.57 0.86 -31.82
CA SER A 205 3.38 0.02 -32.08
C SER A 205 2.12 0.57 -31.40
N VAL A 206 2.20 1.12 -30.18
CA VAL A 206 1.07 1.73 -29.48
C VAL A 206 0.66 3.03 -30.17
N LEU A 207 1.60 3.89 -30.59
CA LEU A 207 1.30 5.11 -31.34
C LEU A 207 0.48 4.84 -32.60
N GLN A 208 0.75 3.73 -33.31
CA GLN A 208 -0.01 3.33 -34.50
C GLN A 208 -1.47 2.98 -34.19
N LYS A 209 -1.83 2.73 -32.93
CA LYS A 209 -3.23 2.46 -32.54
C LYS A 209 -4.08 3.71 -32.45
N LYS A 210 -3.49 4.92 -32.56
CA LYS A 210 -4.20 6.22 -32.58
C LYS A 210 -5.20 6.36 -31.43
N LEU A 211 -4.79 5.99 -30.22
CA LEU A 211 -5.62 6.07 -29.01
C LEU A 211 -5.95 7.52 -28.67
N ASN A 212 -7.12 7.74 -28.09
CA ASN A 212 -7.54 9.02 -27.55
C ASN A 212 -7.39 9.03 -26.02
N TYR A 213 -7.01 10.17 -25.47
CA TYR A 213 -6.87 10.34 -24.03
C TYR A 213 -8.22 10.68 -23.39
N ALA A 214 -8.55 9.98 -22.31
CA ALA A 214 -9.66 10.28 -21.41
C ALA A 214 -9.11 10.77 -20.08
N LEU A 215 -9.70 11.86 -19.56
CA LEU A 215 -9.34 12.33 -18.22
C LEU A 215 -9.75 11.28 -17.17
N PRO A 216 -8.85 10.95 -16.22
CA PRO A 216 -9.23 10.09 -15.10
C PRO A 216 -10.19 10.81 -14.15
N PRO A 217 -10.89 10.08 -13.26
CA PRO A 217 -11.59 10.68 -12.14
C PRO A 217 -10.66 11.53 -11.26
N ALA A 218 -11.17 12.57 -10.63
CA ALA A 218 -10.39 13.38 -9.70
C ALA A 218 -9.84 12.51 -8.55
N SER A 219 -8.58 12.71 -8.17
CA SER A 219 -7.90 11.99 -7.09
C SER A 219 -7.97 10.47 -7.22
N PHE A 220 -7.94 9.95 -8.47
CA PHE A 220 -8.02 8.52 -8.76
C PHE A 220 -6.90 7.72 -8.06
N GLU A 221 -5.75 8.34 -7.83
CA GLU A 221 -4.62 7.74 -7.12
C GLU A 221 -4.97 7.37 -5.68
N HIS A 222 -5.88 8.09 -5.03
CA HIS A 222 -6.35 7.78 -3.67
C HIS A 222 -7.71 7.08 -3.66
N ALA A 223 -8.67 7.57 -4.45
CA ALA A 223 -10.03 7.02 -4.49
C ALA A 223 -10.11 5.68 -5.24
N GLY A 224 -9.16 5.45 -6.16
CA GLY A 224 -9.20 4.35 -7.11
C GLY A 224 -10.02 4.68 -8.35
N GLN A 225 -9.93 3.82 -9.36
CA GLN A 225 -10.72 3.94 -10.59
C GLN A 225 -10.97 2.57 -11.22
N LYS A 226 -11.99 2.49 -12.08
CA LYS A 226 -12.15 1.36 -13.00
C LYS A 226 -11.06 1.40 -14.05
N ILE A 227 -10.48 0.25 -14.34
CA ILE A 227 -9.39 0.05 -15.28
C ILE A 227 -9.93 -0.62 -16.53
N ARG A 228 -9.52 -0.12 -17.69
CA ARG A 228 -9.71 -0.78 -18.98
C ARG A 228 -8.53 -1.71 -19.23
N GLY A 229 -8.79 -3.01 -19.41
CA GLY A 229 -7.76 -3.96 -19.86
C GLY A 229 -7.25 -3.63 -21.27
N ALA A 230 -6.12 -4.20 -21.65
CA ALA A 230 -5.46 -3.90 -22.92
C ALA A 230 -6.38 -4.10 -24.14
N THR A 231 -7.14 -5.20 -24.19
CA THR A 231 -8.12 -5.44 -25.25
C THR A 231 -9.18 -4.34 -25.28
N GLN A 232 -9.72 -3.97 -24.14
CA GLN A 232 -10.76 -2.94 -24.04
C GLN A 232 -10.25 -1.55 -24.45
N VAL A 233 -8.99 -1.22 -24.13
CA VAL A 233 -8.32 0.02 -24.57
C VAL A 233 -8.20 0.06 -26.10
N LEU A 234 -7.75 -1.03 -26.73
CA LEU A 234 -7.58 -1.06 -28.19
C LEU A 234 -8.94 -1.04 -28.91
N ASP A 235 -9.94 -1.75 -28.43
CA ASP A 235 -11.26 -1.85 -29.07
C ASP A 235 -12.04 -0.53 -28.93
N ALA A 236 -11.96 0.14 -27.79
CA ALA A 236 -12.59 1.42 -27.56
C ALA A 236 -11.81 2.62 -28.14
N GLY A 237 -10.52 2.46 -28.40
CA GLY A 237 -9.65 3.55 -28.82
C GLY A 237 -9.47 4.66 -27.78
N LEU A 238 -9.75 4.38 -26.50
CA LEU A 238 -9.80 5.37 -25.41
C LEU A 238 -9.11 4.86 -24.17
N ALA A 239 -8.28 5.70 -23.52
CA ALA A 239 -7.53 5.33 -22.33
C ALA A 239 -7.26 6.52 -21.40
N THR A 240 -7.28 6.28 -20.08
CA THR A 240 -6.75 7.21 -19.07
C THR A 240 -5.22 7.06 -18.93
N CYS A 241 -4.58 7.92 -18.13
CA CYS A 241 -3.15 7.76 -17.82
C CYS A 241 -2.84 6.39 -17.17
N LEU A 242 -3.68 5.92 -16.26
CA LEU A 242 -3.49 4.61 -15.62
C LEU A 242 -3.73 3.45 -16.60
N ASP A 243 -4.75 3.51 -17.45
CA ASP A 243 -4.98 2.49 -18.49
C ASP A 243 -3.76 2.35 -19.41
N LEU A 244 -3.19 3.48 -19.86
CA LEU A 244 -1.98 3.50 -20.69
C LEU A 244 -0.76 2.96 -19.93
N THR A 245 -0.60 3.36 -18.68
CA THR A 245 0.49 2.87 -17.82
C THR A 245 0.45 1.34 -17.71
N LEU A 246 -0.74 0.78 -17.46
CA LEU A 246 -0.93 -0.66 -17.33
C LEU A 246 -0.80 -1.38 -18.67
N LEU A 247 -1.23 -0.78 -19.79
CA LEU A 247 -1.04 -1.30 -21.14
C LEU A 247 0.45 -1.44 -21.47
N PHE A 248 1.22 -0.36 -21.29
CA PHE A 248 2.67 -0.40 -21.53
C PHE A 248 3.37 -1.38 -20.60
N ALA A 249 3.03 -1.38 -19.31
CA ALA A 249 3.59 -2.32 -18.34
C ALA A 249 3.30 -3.78 -18.73
N SER A 250 2.09 -4.08 -19.22
CA SER A 250 1.72 -5.41 -19.70
C SER A 250 2.55 -5.84 -20.92
N CYS A 251 2.75 -4.94 -21.88
CA CYS A 251 3.59 -5.20 -23.04
C CYS A 251 5.07 -5.41 -22.66
N LEU A 252 5.59 -4.60 -21.75
CA LEU A 252 6.96 -4.72 -21.25
C LEU A 252 7.17 -6.03 -20.48
N GLU A 253 6.24 -6.41 -19.59
CA GLU A 253 6.33 -7.67 -18.85
C GLU A 253 6.27 -8.87 -19.79
N GLN A 254 5.37 -8.87 -20.79
CA GLN A 254 5.29 -9.93 -21.79
C GLN A 254 6.54 -10.00 -22.68
N ALA A 255 7.19 -8.86 -22.92
CA ALA A 255 8.47 -8.80 -23.60
C ALA A 255 9.66 -9.23 -22.70
N HIS A 256 9.42 -9.81 -21.52
CA HIS A 256 10.42 -10.22 -20.54
C HIS A 256 11.28 -9.08 -20.00
N LEU A 257 10.71 -7.88 -19.92
CA LEU A 257 11.31 -6.71 -19.31
C LEU A 257 10.66 -6.44 -17.95
N ASN A 258 11.31 -5.67 -17.08
CA ASN A 258 10.83 -5.37 -15.72
C ASN A 258 10.23 -3.95 -15.68
N PRO A 259 8.90 -3.80 -15.84
CA PRO A 259 8.24 -2.51 -15.78
C PRO A 259 8.07 -2.00 -14.35
N LEU A 260 7.94 -0.68 -14.25
CA LEU A 260 7.68 0.07 -13.05
C LEU A 260 6.44 0.94 -13.27
N LEU A 261 5.56 1.04 -12.30
CA LEU A 261 4.39 1.93 -12.32
C LEU A 261 4.71 3.13 -11.45
N VAL A 262 4.71 4.33 -12.01
CA VAL A 262 5.04 5.57 -11.30
C VAL A 262 3.77 6.35 -11.06
N PHE A 263 3.55 6.76 -9.82
CA PHE A 263 2.42 7.58 -9.41
C PHE A 263 2.90 8.94 -8.91
N THR A 264 2.30 9.96 -9.46
CA THR A 264 2.39 11.34 -8.96
C THR A 264 0.97 11.83 -8.69
N ARG A 265 0.84 12.96 -8.02
CA ARG A 265 -0.47 13.51 -7.69
C ARG A 265 -1.33 13.72 -8.94
N GLY A 266 -2.46 13.00 -9.02
CA GLY A 266 -3.38 13.04 -10.15
C GLY A 266 -2.86 12.42 -11.44
N HIS A 267 -1.76 11.66 -11.42
CA HIS A 267 -1.17 11.12 -12.63
C HIS A 267 -0.43 9.80 -12.44
N ALA A 268 -0.34 9.00 -13.52
CA ALA A 268 0.42 7.76 -13.56
C ALA A 268 1.12 7.61 -14.91
N PHE A 269 2.34 7.04 -14.89
CA PHE A 269 3.13 6.72 -16.07
C PHE A 269 4.08 5.55 -15.82
N VAL A 270 4.79 5.09 -16.84
CA VAL A 270 5.58 3.87 -16.78
C VAL A 270 7.07 4.15 -16.63
N GLY A 271 7.75 3.28 -15.89
CA GLY A 271 9.19 3.11 -15.91
C GLY A 271 9.61 1.73 -16.41
N LEU A 272 10.88 1.59 -16.69
CA LEU A 272 11.49 0.35 -17.17
C LEU A 272 12.91 0.22 -16.66
N TRP A 273 13.26 -0.89 -16.05
CA TRP A 273 14.65 -1.28 -15.82
C TRP A 273 15.33 -1.59 -17.13
N LEU A 274 16.51 -1.04 -17.37
CA LEU A 274 17.33 -1.34 -18.56
C LEU A 274 18.19 -2.60 -18.41
N GLY A 275 18.22 -3.18 -17.22
CA GLY A 275 18.85 -4.46 -16.89
C GLY A 275 17.93 -5.35 -16.09
N ARG A 276 18.31 -6.62 -15.86
CA ARG A 276 17.54 -7.53 -14.98
C ARG A 276 17.71 -7.13 -13.52
N GLN A 277 17.03 -6.08 -13.12
CA GLN A 277 17.06 -5.53 -11.78
C GLN A 277 15.63 -5.34 -11.24
N GLU A 278 15.52 -5.21 -9.94
CA GLU A 278 14.30 -4.83 -9.21
C GLU A 278 14.67 -4.01 -7.98
N PHE A 279 13.70 -3.29 -7.41
CA PHE A 279 13.85 -2.67 -6.10
C PHE A 279 13.76 -3.73 -4.98
N SER A 280 14.26 -3.39 -3.80
CA SER A 280 14.18 -4.28 -2.61
C SER A 280 12.75 -4.48 -2.12
N THR A 281 11.85 -3.54 -2.39
CA THR A 281 10.43 -3.54 -2.02
C THR A 281 9.56 -3.36 -3.25
N ALA A 282 8.34 -3.91 -3.22
CA ALA A 282 7.40 -3.70 -4.34
C ALA A 282 6.94 -2.24 -4.43
N VAL A 283 6.80 -1.57 -3.30
CA VAL A 283 6.43 -0.15 -3.21
C VAL A 283 7.65 0.67 -2.81
N VAL A 284 7.95 1.72 -3.57
CA VAL A 284 9.07 2.63 -3.36
C VAL A 284 8.52 4.06 -3.28
N ASP A 285 8.59 4.66 -2.10
CA ASP A 285 8.15 6.02 -1.81
C ASP A 285 9.33 7.02 -1.69
N ASP A 286 10.57 6.52 -1.80
CA ASP A 286 11.76 7.36 -1.85
C ASP A 286 12.08 7.77 -3.29
N ILE A 287 11.67 8.97 -3.68
CA ILE A 287 11.98 9.55 -4.99
C ILE A 287 13.49 9.68 -5.21
N THR A 288 14.28 9.83 -4.14
CA THR A 288 15.75 9.97 -4.25
C THR A 288 16.37 8.67 -4.76
N ALA A 289 15.87 7.52 -4.29
CA ALA A 289 16.28 6.22 -4.78
C ALA A 289 15.94 6.06 -6.27
N VAL A 290 14.77 6.51 -6.71
CA VAL A 290 14.36 6.47 -8.11
C VAL A 290 15.25 7.39 -8.97
N ARG A 291 15.46 8.64 -8.56
CA ARG A 291 16.33 9.61 -9.27
C ARG A 291 17.77 9.12 -9.41
N LYS A 292 18.28 8.42 -8.37
CA LYS A 292 19.62 7.83 -8.42
C LYS A 292 19.73 6.82 -9.57
N ARG A 293 18.74 5.95 -9.70
CA ARG A 293 18.70 4.93 -10.78
C ARG A 293 18.54 5.56 -12.16
N LEU A 294 17.72 6.61 -12.27
CA LEU A 294 17.59 7.40 -13.50
C LEU A 294 18.93 8.04 -13.91
N LYS A 295 19.64 8.70 -12.97
CA LYS A 295 20.94 9.33 -13.24
C LYS A 295 22.03 8.32 -13.60
N LEU A 296 21.95 7.09 -13.11
CA LEU A 296 22.85 6.00 -13.46
C LEU A 296 22.48 5.29 -14.76
N GLN A 297 21.38 5.70 -15.38
CA GLN A 297 20.80 5.04 -16.56
C GLN A 297 20.52 3.54 -16.34
N GLU A 298 20.24 3.14 -15.12
CA GLU A 298 19.84 1.78 -14.77
C GLU A 298 18.35 1.55 -15.08
N LEU A 299 17.56 2.61 -15.05
CA LEU A 299 16.15 2.62 -15.49
C LEU A 299 15.83 3.90 -16.27
N VAL A 300 14.74 3.85 -17.01
CA VAL A 300 14.11 4.98 -17.67
C VAL A 300 12.65 5.09 -17.25
N VAL A 301 12.09 6.29 -17.31
CA VAL A 301 10.65 6.52 -17.17
C VAL A 301 10.16 7.27 -18.38
N PHE A 302 8.92 7.05 -18.80
CA PHE A 302 8.38 7.73 -19.96
C PHE A 302 6.88 8.04 -19.79
N GLU A 303 6.50 9.21 -20.29
CA GLU A 303 5.13 9.73 -20.22
C GLU A 303 4.24 9.01 -21.24
N THR A 304 3.31 8.21 -20.75
CA THR A 304 2.49 7.33 -21.60
C THR A 304 1.34 8.06 -22.29
N THR A 305 0.85 9.18 -21.72
CA THR A 305 -0.28 9.93 -22.31
C THR A 305 0.07 10.57 -23.64
N LEU A 306 1.36 10.80 -23.91
CA LEU A 306 1.82 11.27 -25.22
C LEU A 306 1.51 10.30 -26.36
N ALA A 307 1.32 9.02 -26.05
CA ALA A 307 0.92 8.02 -27.05
C ALA A 307 -0.56 8.12 -27.46
N ALA A 308 -1.39 8.89 -26.73
CA ALA A 308 -2.81 9.05 -26.98
C ALA A 308 -3.19 10.48 -27.42
N GLN A 309 -2.24 11.30 -27.85
CA GLN A 309 -2.48 12.69 -28.28
C GLN A 309 -2.59 12.89 -29.79
N GLY A 310 -2.63 11.81 -30.56
CA GLY A 310 -2.79 11.85 -32.03
C GLY A 310 -1.57 12.41 -32.81
N GLN A 311 -0.47 12.72 -32.15
CA GLN A 311 0.77 13.19 -32.76
C GLN A 311 1.84 12.10 -32.72
N ALA A 312 2.70 12.08 -33.74
CA ALA A 312 3.88 11.21 -33.77
C ALA A 312 4.95 11.77 -32.83
N VAL A 313 4.96 11.31 -31.57
CA VAL A 313 5.92 11.73 -30.54
C VAL A 313 7.04 10.69 -30.47
N ALA A 314 8.27 11.14 -30.50
CA ALA A 314 9.46 10.29 -30.36
C ALA A 314 9.54 9.70 -28.94
N PHE A 315 10.05 8.47 -28.81
CA PHE A 315 10.20 7.81 -27.51
C PHE A 315 11.11 8.58 -26.55
N SER A 316 12.19 9.18 -27.06
CA SER A 316 13.08 10.06 -26.30
C SER A 316 12.36 11.29 -25.72
N GLN A 317 11.38 11.83 -26.41
CA GLN A 317 10.56 12.94 -25.90
C GLN A 317 9.67 12.49 -24.75
N ALA A 318 9.08 11.29 -24.88
CA ALA A 318 8.29 10.69 -23.79
C ALA A 318 9.15 10.44 -22.54
N ILE A 319 10.39 9.97 -22.71
CA ILE A 319 11.36 9.81 -21.61
C ILE A 319 11.71 11.15 -20.99
N ALA A 320 12.02 12.16 -21.80
CA ALA A 320 12.34 13.48 -21.30
C ALA A 320 11.18 14.10 -20.49
N GLN A 321 9.93 13.86 -20.91
CA GLN A 321 8.74 14.31 -20.19
C GLN A 321 8.54 13.55 -18.88
N GLY A 322 8.64 12.21 -18.89
CA GLY A 322 8.55 11.40 -17.67
C GLY A 322 9.65 11.75 -16.64
N ALA A 323 10.89 11.95 -17.12
CA ALA A 323 12.00 12.34 -16.24
C ALA A 323 11.79 13.73 -15.61
N ARG A 324 11.17 14.67 -16.32
CA ARG A 324 10.82 16.01 -15.77
C ARG A 324 9.82 15.91 -14.62
N GLN A 325 8.87 15.01 -14.67
CA GLN A 325 7.90 14.81 -13.58
C GLN A 325 8.55 14.30 -12.27
N LEU A 326 9.73 13.70 -12.36
CA LEU A 326 10.51 13.27 -11.20
C LEU A 326 11.66 14.22 -10.83
N ALA A 327 11.74 15.41 -11.46
CA ALA A 327 12.73 16.42 -11.13
C ALA A 327 12.59 16.93 -9.69
N GLU A 328 13.65 17.57 -9.17
CA GLU A 328 13.66 18.07 -7.78
C GLU A 328 12.55 19.12 -7.53
N GLU A 329 12.16 19.83 -8.56
CA GLU A 329 11.11 20.87 -8.55
C GLU A 329 9.71 20.27 -8.32
N HIS A 330 9.50 18.98 -8.63
CA HIS A 330 8.24 18.25 -8.53
C HIS A 330 8.26 17.16 -7.46
N GLU A 331 9.19 17.24 -6.50
CA GLU A 331 9.35 16.22 -5.45
C GLU A 331 8.08 16.02 -4.62
N ASP A 332 7.36 17.13 -4.35
CA ASP A 332 6.09 17.13 -3.61
C ASP A 332 4.93 16.48 -4.36
N GLN A 333 5.06 16.28 -5.67
CA GLN A 333 4.05 15.62 -6.51
C GLN A 333 4.22 14.09 -6.53
N PHE A 334 5.40 13.59 -6.21
CA PHE A 334 5.66 12.15 -6.23
C PHE A 334 4.93 11.45 -5.08
N GLU A 335 4.14 10.44 -5.42
CA GLU A 335 3.43 9.61 -4.45
C GLU A 335 4.23 8.34 -4.14
N LEU A 336 4.43 7.50 -5.13
CA LEU A 336 5.22 6.28 -5.04
C LEU A 336 5.49 5.66 -6.43
N LEU A 337 6.33 4.64 -6.42
CA LEU A 337 6.59 3.77 -7.55
C LEU A 337 6.31 2.32 -7.13
N VAL A 338 5.69 1.53 -8.03
CA VAL A 338 5.47 0.10 -7.81
C VAL A 338 6.32 -0.70 -8.78
N ASP A 339 7.17 -1.57 -8.25
CA ASP A 339 8.01 -2.50 -9.04
C ASP A 339 7.20 -3.77 -9.31
N VAL A 340 6.82 -3.97 -10.57
CA VAL A 340 5.98 -5.10 -11.00
C VAL A 340 6.71 -6.43 -10.78
N ARG A 341 8.01 -6.48 -11.10
CA ARG A 341 8.81 -7.69 -10.89
C ARG A 341 8.84 -8.09 -9.42
N ARG A 342 9.10 -7.13 -8.52
CA ARG A 342 9.11 -7.38 -7.08
C ARG A 342 7.74 -7.82 -6.56
N ALA A 343 6.66 -7.22 -7.05
CA ALA A 343 5.29 -7.63 -6.71
C ALA A 343 5.01 -9.08 -7.16
N ARG A 344 5.49 -9.50 -8.36
CA ARG A 344 5.39 -10.90 -8.81
C ARG A 344 6.15 -11.87 -7.88
N MET A 345 7.32 -11.48 -7.38
CA MET A 345 8.07 -12.26 -6.41
C MET A 345 7.32 -12.40 -5.06
N GLN A 346 6.52 -11.40 -4.69
CA GLN A 346 5.58 -11.46 -3.56
C GLN A 346 4.29 -12.21 -3.87
N ARG A 347 4.22 -12.90 -5.03
CA ARG A 347 3.11 -13.72 -5.50
C ARG A 347 1.85 -12.95 -5.88
N ILE A 348 1.92 -11.65 -6.13
CA ILE A 348 0.80 -10.93 -6.71
C ILE A 348 0.66 -11.34 -8.17
N ARG A 349 -0.44 -12.00 -8.49
CA ARG A 349 -0.74 -12.55 -9.82
C ARG A 349 -1.59 -11.59 -10.63
N PRO A 350 -1.47 -11.59 -11.96
CA PRO A 350 -2.40 -10.86 -12.82
C PRO A 350 -3.84 -11.29 -12.59
N LEU A 351 -4.74 -10.32 -12.67
CA LEU A 351 -6.18 -10.56 -12.63
C LEU A 351 -6.57 -11.47 -13.80
N ALA A 352 -7.38 -12.50 -13.51
CA ALA A 352 -7.86 -13.41 -14.55
C ALA A 352 -8.69 -12.63 -15.60
N LEU A 353 -8.36 -12.85 -16.87
CA LEU A 353 -9.13 -12.27 -17.98
C LEU A 353 -10.57 -12.78 -17.93
N ALA A 354 -11.52 -11.90 -18.28
CA ALA A 354 -12.87 -12.35 -18.54
C ALA A 354 -12.84 -13.33 -19.71
N GLN A 355 -13.59 -14.43 -19.60
CA GLN A 355 -13.74 -15.31 -20.76
C GLN A 355 -14.30 -14.49 -21.93
N PRO A 356 -13.73 -14.60 -23.13
CA PRO A 356 -14.26 -13.89 -24.29
C PRO A 356 -15.70 -14.34 -24.52
N GLN A 357 -16.63 -13.41 -24.48
CA GLN A 357 -17.89 -13.62 -25.19
C GLN A 357 -17.49 -13.61 -26.67
N ASP A 358 -17.83 -14.69 -27.40
CA ASP A 358 -17.53 -14.87 -28.83
C ASP A 358 -18.01 -13.68 -29.66
N THR A 359 -17.17 -12.67 -29.78
CA THR A 359 -17.27 -11.64 -30.81
C THR A 359 -16.12 -11.85 -31.77
N ALA A 360 -16.45 -12.34 -32.96
CA ALA A 360 -15.50 -12.51 -34.04
C ALA A 360 -14.81 -11.17 -34.36
N PRO A 361 -13.48 -11.15 -34.58
CA PRO A 361 -12.77 -9.92 -34.96
C PRO A 361 -13.17 -9.52 -36.37
N GLU A 362 -13.75 -8.35 -36.54
CA GLU A 362 -13.83 -7.72 -37.85
C GLU A 362 -12.42 -7.32 -38.31
N ALA A 363 -11.99 -7.94 -39.40
CA ALA A 363 -10.75 -7.60 -40.08
C ALA A 363 -10.91 -6.26 -40.82
N GLY A 364 -10.50 -5.17 -40.18
CA GLY A 364 -10.38 -3.87 -40.84
C GLY A 364 -9.18 -3.84 -41.78
N GLU A 365 -9.41 -3.62 -43.07
CA GLU A 365 -8.39 -3.45 -44.11
C GLU A 365 -7.55 -2.19 -43.83
N GLY A 366 -6.23 -2.37 -43.76
CA GLY A 366 -5.28 -1.32 -43.45
C GLY A 366 -5.01 -0.35 -44.59
N GLN A 367 -5.17 0.94 -44.35
CA GLN A 367 -4.57 2.00 -45.16
C GLN A 367 -3.08 2.12 -44.82
N ALA A 368 -2.24 2.33 -45.83
CA ALA A 368 -0.79 2.49 -45.70
C ALA A 368 -0.46 3.70 -44.78
N GLU A 369 0.11 3.41 -43.61
CA GLU A 369 0.44 4.40 -42.58
C GLU A 369 1.86 4.94 -42.71
N PRO A 370 2.15 6.17 -42.23
CA PRO A 370 3.50 6.71 -42.23
C PRO A 370 4.43 5.79 -41.41
N ARG A 371 5.58 5.44 -41.99
CA ARG A 371 6.61 4.59 -41.36
C ARG A 371 7.22 5.33 -40.18
N LEU A 372 6.73 5.05 -38.96
CA LEU A 372 7.41 5.44 -37.75
C LEU A 372 8.65 4.56 -37.58
N THR A 373 9.80 5.16 -37.35
CA THR A 373 11.07 4.44 -37.17
C THR A 373 11.33 4.23 -35.66
N VAL A 374 11.86 3.04 -35.33
CA VAL A 374 12.35 2.75 -33.98
C VAL A 374 13.56 3.64 -33.70
N GLU A 375 13.55 4.38 -32.60
CA GLU A 375 14.67 5.21 -32.21
C GLU A 375 15.88 4.38 -31.79
N PRO A 376 17.09 4.75 -32.24
CA PRO A 376 18.30 4.11 -31.75
C PRO A 376 18.56 4.45 -30.28
N PRO A 377 19.20 3.52 -29.54
CA PRO A 377 19.57 3.78 -28.15
C PRO A 377 20.60 4.93 -28.07
N PRO A 378 20.55 5.74 -26.99
CA PRO A 378 21.54 6.79 -26.77
C PRO A 378 22.98 6.23 -26.76
N GLU A 379 23.95 7.00 -27.27
CA GLU A 379 25.37 6.59 -27.31
C GLU A 379 25.93 6.23 -25.92
N LEU A 380 25.43 6.83 -24.85
CA LEU A 380 25.82 6.54 -23.48
C LEU A 380 25.46 5.11 -23.04
N LEU A 381 24.40 4.50 -23.57
CA LEU A 381 24.05 3.09 -23.28
C LEU A 381 25.04 2.12 -23.98
N ALA A 382 25.55 2.47 -25.16
CA ALA A 382 26.60 1.70 -25.82
C ALA A 382 27.92 1.75 -25.04
N GLN A 383 28.25 2.88 -24.42
CA GLN A 383 29.44 3.03 -23.58
C GLN A 383 29.30 2.34 -22.21
N ALA A 384 28.09 2.21 -21.68
CA ALA A 384 27.85 1.48 -20.43
C ALA A 384 28.16 -0.01 -20.55
N GLN A 385 27.88 -0.64 -21.70
CA GLN A 385 28.24 -2.02 -21.97
C GLN A 385 29.77 -2.23 -22.06
N ALA A 386 30.49 -1.25 -22.59
CA ALA A 386 31.98 -1.31 -22.66
C ALA A 386 32.64 -1.13 -21.29
N ARG A 387 31.89 -0.68 -20.27
CA ARG A 387 32.39 -0.45 -18.89
C ARG A 387 32.05 -1.57 -17.90
N GLU A 388 31.26 -2.54 -18.25
CA GLU A 388 31.05 -3.74 -17.44
C GLU A 388 32.24 -4.70 -17.57
N VAL A 389 33.34 -4.36 -16.93
CA VAL A 389 34.39 -5.33 -16.65
C VAL A 389 33.79 -6.38 -15.69
N PRO A 390 33.82 -7.67 -16.06
CA PRO A 390 33.28 -8.72 -15.20
C PRO A 390 33.88 -8.62 -13.80
N THR A 391 33.05 -8.68 -12.79
CA THR A 391 33.43 -8.52 -11.37
C THR A 391 34.49 -9.55 -10.91
N SER A 392 34.70 -10.60 -11.69
CA SER A 392 35.72 -11.64 -11.48
C SER A 392 37.15 -11.20 -11.80
N GLN A 393 37.35 -10.06 -12.52
CA GLN A 393 38.68 -9.58 -12.92
C GLN A 393 39.21 -8.41 -12.09
N LEU A 394 38.46 -7.95 -11.07
CA LEU A 394 38.90 -6.86 -10.18
C LEU A 394 39.72 -7.42 -9.02
N ASP A 395 40.82 -6.75 -8.68
CA ASP A 395 41.59 -7.00 -7.47
C ASP A 395 40.66 -6.95 -6.23
N PRO A 396 40.82 -7.85 -5.24
CA PRO A 396 40.00 -7.84 -4.02
C PRO A 396 39.95 -6.50 -3.30
N LYS A 397 41.04 -5.71 -3.33
CA LYS A 397 41.10 -4.37 -2.76
C LYS A 397 40.18 -3.36 -3.48
N ASP A 398 40.13 -3.42 -4.81
CA ASP A 398 39.29 -2.54 -5.61
C ASP A 398 37.80 -2.91 -5.47
N ARG A 399 37.49 -4.20 -5.25
CA ARG A 399 36.15 -4.66 -4.91
C ARG A 399 35.70 -4.13 -3.54
N LEU A 400 36.55 -4.22 -2.54
CA LEU A 400 36.25 -3.72 -1.20
C LEU A 400 36.05 -2.20 -1.20
N ALA A 401 36.92 -1.44 -1.87
CA ALA A 401 36.80 0.01 -2.01
C ALA A 401 35.55 0.44 -2.80
N ARG A 402 35.13 -0.38 -3.78
CA ARG A 402 33.88 -0.14 -4.52
C ARG A 402 32.65 -0.44 -3.66
N TRP A 403 32.68 -1.53 -2.88
CA TRP A 403 31.61 -1.86 -1.94
C TRP A 403 31.50 -0.83 -0.81
N GLN A 404 32.62 -0.39 -0.24
CA GLN A 404 32.63 0.68 0.76
C GLN A 404 32.04 1.99 0.22
N ARG A 405 32.36 2.39 -1.02
CA ARG A 405 31.77 3.58 -1.67
C ARG A 405 30.28 3.41 -1.99
N ARG A 406 29.80 2.18 -2.24
CA ARG A 406 28.37 1.90 -2.44
C ARG A 406 27.58 1.84 -1.13
N LEU A 407 28.20 1.34 -0.05
CA LEU A 407 27.59 1.15 1.27
C LEU A 407 27.62 2.43 2.12
N LEU A 408 28.66 3.27 1.97
CA LEU A 408 28.81 4.52 2.70
C LEU A 408 28.47 5.71 1.79
N ASP A 409 27.17 5.94 1.57
CA ASP A 409 26.73 7.18 0.95
C ASP A 409 26.78 8.30 2.01
N LEU A 410 27.89 9.04 2.04
CA LEU A 410 28.09 10.22 2.89
C LEU A 410 27.55 11.50 2.24
N SER A 411 26.82 11.39 1.12
CA SER A 411 26.17 12.53 0.50
C SER A 411 24.88 12.89 1.25
N LEU A 412 24.37 14.10 1.05
CA LEU A 412 23.06 14.56 1.56
C LEU A 412 21.88 13.79 0.95
N ARG A 413 22.13 12.73 0.19
CA ARG A 413 21.14 11.76 -0.28
C ARG A 413 20.84 10.69 0.77
N ASN A 414 21.74 10.51 1.73
CA ASN A 414 21.53 9.61 2.85
C ASN A 414 20.48 10.22 3.79
N ALA A 415 19.37 9.50 4.01
CA ALA A 415 18.30 9.95 4.90
C ALA A 415 18.77 10.21 6.34
N LEU A 416 19.86 9.56 6.78
CA LEU A 416 20.50 9.83 8.07
C LEU A 416 21.28 11.16 8.10
N LEU A 417 21.64 11.72 6.94
CA LEU A 417 22.33 13.00 6.83
C LEU A 417 21.42 14.15 6.34
N ASN A 418 20.29 13.80 5.74
CA ASN A 418 19.30 14.76 5.27
C ASN A 418 17.90 14.16 5.48
N PHE A 419 17.49 14.09 6.74
CA PHE A 419 16.19 13.58 7.11
C PHE A 419 15.08 14.50 6.64
N LYS A 420 14.14 13.95 5.88
CA LYS A 420 12.90 14.62 5.48
C LYS A 420 11.72 13.83 6.06
N PRO A 421 10.82 14.51 6.79
CA PRO A 421 9.57 13.86 7.23
C PRO A 421 8.78 13.36 6.02
N GLY A 422 8.28 12.14 6.10
CA GLY A 422 7.49 11.51 5.03
C GLY A 422 6.52 10.47 5.57
N LYS A 423 5.89 9.70 4.68
CA LYS A 423 4.90 8.66 5.06
C LYS A 423 5.46 7.58 6.00
N LYS A 424 6.79 7.34 5.97
CA LYS A 424 7.50 6.39 6.85
C LYS A 424 8.05 7.01 8.13
N SER A 425 7.63 8.21 8.47
CA SER A 425 8.01 8.88 9.72
C SER A 425 6.79 9.38 10.45
N LEU A 426 6.80 9.27 11.78
CA LEU A 426 5.76 9.76 12.66
C LEU A 426 6.37 10.79 13.61
N LEU A 427 5.71 11.94 13.76
CA LEU A 427 6.11 12.94 14.72
C LEU A 427 5.43 12.64 16.05
N LEU A 428 6.23 12.27 17.04
CA LEU A 428 5.77 12.00 18.41
C LEU A 428 5.64 13.32 19.18
N GLN A 429 4.47 13.59 19.72
CA GLN A 429 4.21 14.76 20.58
C GLN A 429 4.64 14.46 22.01
N VAL A 430 5.95 14.54 22.27
CA VAL A 430 6.51 14.26 23.60
C VAL A 430 7.89 14.94 23.72
N ALA A 431 8.25 15.34 24.94
CA ALA A 431 9.58 15.87 25.21
C ALA A 431 10.65 14.78 25.08
N ALA A 432 11.70 15.02 24.28
CA ALA A 432 12.73 14.02 23.96
C ALA A 432 13.42 13.42 25.20
N PRO A 433 13.81 14.19 26.25
CA PRO A 433 14.42 13.60 27.45
C PRO A 433 13.52 12.64 28.21
N ALA A 434 12.23 13.01 28.37
CA ALA A 434 11.26 12.16 29.08
C ALA A 434 10.95 10.88 28.31
N LEU A 435 10.94 10.94 26.96
CA LEU A 435 10.78 9.77 26.09
C LEU A 435 12.00 8.85 26.19
N GLU A 436 13.21 9.39 26.18
CA GLU A 436 14.46 8.63 26.33
C GLU A 436 14.48 7.86 27.64
N ASP A 437 14.21 8.52 28.76
CA ASP A 437 14.12 7.91 30.09
C ASP A 437 13.12 6.76 30.15
N THR A 438 11.99 6.91 29.47
CA THR A 438 10.91 5.91 29.44
C THR A 438 11.31 4.70 28.63
N LEU A 439 11.91 4.91 27.47
CA LEU A 439 12.38 3.85 26.59
C LEU A 439 13.61 3.12 27.18
N ALA A 440 14.52 3.85 27.83
CA ALA A 440 15.70 3.27 28.50
C ALA A 440 15.32 2.31 29.65
N ARG A 441 14.16 2.55 30.29
CA ARG A 441 13.60 1.64 31.30
C ARG A 441 12.89 0.42 30.71
N GLY A 442 12.88 0.26 29.37
CA GLY A 442 12.22 -0.83 28.68
C GLY A 442 10.69 -0.76 28.72
N GLN A 443 10.12 0.42 28.94
CA GLN A 443 8.68 0.57 29.04
C GLN A 443 8.04 0.57 27.64
N VAL A 444 6.89 -0.10 27.54
CA VAL A 444 6.07 -0.11 26.32
C VAL A 444 5.19 1.12 26.30
N LEU A 445 5.20 1.86 25.20
CA LEU A 445 4.40 3.04 24.98
C LEU A 445 3.26 2.75 24.00
N LYS A 446 2.10 3.33 24.25
CA LYS A 446 0.91 3.26 23.42
C LYS A 446 0.87 4.49 22.53
N LEU A 447 0.86 4.29 21.22
CA LEU A 447 0.76 5.38 20.26
C LEU A 447 -0.70 5.63 19.91
N LEU A 448 -1.16 6.87 20.03
CA LEU A 448 -2.57 7.25 19.85
C LEU A 448 -2.68 8.48 18.95
N PRO A 449 -3.80 8.66 18.22
CA PRO A 449 -4.06 9.90 17.53
C PRO A 449 -4.22 11.05 18.53
N SER A 450 -3.82 12.24 18.13
CA SER A 450 -3.93 13.44 18.98
C SER A 450 -5.41 13.77 19.23
N PRO A 451 -5.83 13.95 20.50
CA PRO A 451 -7.20 14.36 20.79
C PRO A 451 -7.43 15.82 20.34
N ASP A 452 -8.66 16.13 19.95
CA ASP A 452 -9.05 17.50 19.64
C ASP A 452 -9.25 18.30 20.94
N LEU A 453 -8.20 18.99 21.34
CA LEU A 453 -8.18 19.78 22.58
C LEU A 453 -9.13 21.00 22.55
N MET A 454 -9.60 21.40 21.35
CA MET A 454 -10.47 22.58 21.19
C MET A 454 -11.96 22.24 21.32
N GLN A 455 -12.36 20.98 21.15
CA GLN A 455 -13.78 20.61 21.18
C GLN A 455 -14.31 20.21 22.56
N GLY A 456 -13.46 20.12 23.59
CA GLY A 456 -13.87 19.83 24.97
C GLY A 456 -14.58 18.49 25.18
N LYS A 457 -14.50 17.58 24.23
CA LYS A 457 -15.18 16.28 24.24
C LYS A 457 -14.36 15.14 24.84
N ASP A 458 -13.06 15.34 25.05
CA ASP A 458 -12.22 14.33 25.69
C ASP A 458 -12.21 14.55 27.21
N PRO A 459 -12.69 13.58 28.01
CA PRO A 459 -12.68 13.68 29.48
C PRO A 459 -11.28 13.91 30.07
N ARG A 460 -10.22 13.57 29.30
CA ARG A 460 -8.82 13.75 29.70
C ARG A 460 -8.32 15.19 29.52
N SER A 461 -9.03 16.02 28.78
CA SER A 461 -8.68 17.44 28.54
C SER A 461 -9.35 18.43 29.51
N GLN A 462 -10.32 18.00 30.32
CA GLN A 462 -11.07 18.86 31.23
C GLN A 462 -10.23 19.62 32.29
N PRO A 463 -9.12 19.09 32.84
CA PRO A 463 -8.30 19.81 33.79
C PRO A 463 -7.40 20.91 33.21
N LEU A 464 -7.25 20.96 31.90
CA LEU A 464 -6.23 21.77 31.23
C LEU A 464 -6.75 23.11 30.69
N HIS A 465 -8.04 23.39 30.81
CA HIS A 465 -8.69 24.58 30.22
C HIS A 465 -8.43 25.91 30.94
N GLU A 466 -7.62 25.93 31.99
CA GLU A 466 -7.27 27.17 32.66
C GLU A 466 -6.07 27.85 32.02
N ALA A 467 -6.36 28.66 31.01
CA ALA A 467 -5.57 29.80 30.50
C ALA A 467 -4.08 29.57 30.12
N ARG A 468 -3.78 29.01 28.93
CA ARG A 468 -2.44 29.14 28.31
C ARG A 468 -2.52 29.01 26.79
N SER A 469 -1.40 29.29 26.10
CA SER A 469 -1.34 29.12 24.64
C SER A 469 -1.64 27.67 24.23
N LEU A 470 -2.14 27.46 23.01
CA LEU A 470 -2.44 26.11 22.49
C LEU A 470 -1.21 25.19 22.54
N GLU A 471 -0.02 25.75 22.44
CA GLU A 471 1.26 25.05 22.48
C GLU A 471 1.60 24.58 23.92
N ASP A 472 1.35 25.42 24.90
CA ASP A 472 1.52 25.06 26.32
C ASP A 472 0.51 23.98 26.77
N LEU A 473 -0.72 24.05 26.26
CA LEU A 473 -1.75 23.02 26.51
C LEU A 473 -1.37 21.67 25.90
N ARG A 474 -0.85 21.68 24.68
CA ARG A 474 -0.34 20.47 24.02
C ARG A 474 0.84 19.85 24.79
N GLY A 475 1.77 20.69 25.25
CA GLY A 475 2.91 20.25 26.06
C GLY A 475 2.50 19.59 27.36
N ALA A 476 1.63 20.24 28.15
CA ALA A 476 1.14 19.72 29.40
C ALA A 476 0.34 18.40 29.21
N HIS A 477 -0.48 18.33 28.16
CA HIS A 477 -1.23 17.13 27.83
C HIS A 477 -0.33 15.97 27.41
N ALA A 478 0.75 16.27 26.66
CA ALA A 478 1.73 15.26 26.25
C ALA A 478 2.53 14.70 27.45
N GLU A 479 2.88 15.54 28.43
CA GLU A 479 3.55 15.09 29.66
C GLU A 479 2.64 14.18 30.49
N GLU A 480 1.38 14.55 30.65
CA GLU A 480 0.39 13.74 31.37
C GLU A 480 0.13 12.40 30.66
N ALA A 481 0.05 12.41 29.33
CA ALA A 481 -0.10 11.21 28.52
C ALA A 481 1.09 10.26 28.71
N LEU A 482 2.32 10.79 28.73
CA LEU A 482 3.51 9.98 28.94
C LEU A 482 3.51 9.28 30.32
N GLN A 483 2.98 9.91 31.37
CA GLN A 483 2.79 9.26 32.68
C GLN A 483 1.84 8.05 32.59
N ARG A 484 0.87 8.10 31.68
CA ARG A 484 -0.02 6.96 31.36
C ARG A 484 0.58 6.00 30.34
N ARG A 485 1.83 6.20 29.92
CA ARG A 485 2.51 5.46 28.84
C ARG A 485 1.83 5.61 27.48
N GLU A 486 1.24 6.76 27.23
CA GLU A 486 0.60 7.14 25.98
C GLU A 486 1.43 8.23 25.31
N VAL A 487 1.53 8.18 23.98
CA VAL A 487 2.19 9.21 23.17
C VAL A 487 1.26 9.56 22.00
N PHE A 488 1.03 10.84 21.80
CA PHE A 488 0.16 11.33 20.75
C PHE A 488 0.89 11.62 19.46
N ILE A 489 0.18 11.41 18.35
CA ILE A 489 0.63 11.68 16.99
C ILE A 489 -0.43 12.54 16.32
N ASP A 490 -0.01 13.65 15.70
CA ASP A 490 -0.90 14.62 15.04
C ASP A 490 -1.27 14.13 13.63
N LEU A 491 -2.10 13.10 13.60
CA LEU A 491 -2.66 12.50 12.38
C LEU A 491 -4.10 12.06 12.64
N GLU A 492 -4.90 12.10 11.61
CA GLU A 492 -6.24 11.51 11.65
C GLU A 492 -6.17 10.00 11.93
N PRO A 493 -7.13 9.41 12.67
CA PRO A 493 -7.08 8.01 13.08
C PRO A 493 -6.86 7.02 11.94
N LEU A 494 -7.55 7.20 10.81
CA LEU A 494 -7.41 6.33 9.62
C LEU A 494 -6.03 6.43 8.97
N GLU A 495 -5.48 7.64 8.91
CA GLU A 495 -4.14 7.86 8.37
C GLU A 495 -3.07 7.26 9.28
N LEU A 496 -3.24 7.41 10.60
CA LEU A 496 -2.36 6.84 11.60
C LEU A 496 -2.32 5.31 11.51
N ASP A 497 -3.47 4.65 11.42
CA ASP A 497 -3.56 3.20 11.27
C ASP A 497 -2.90 2.71 9.99
N SER A 498 -3.11 3.40 8.88
CA SER A 498 -2.47 3.09 7.60
C SER A 498 -0.94 3.17 7.71
N ARG A 499 -0.42 4.24 8.32
CA ARG A 499 1.02 4.43 8.52
C ARG A 499 1.62 3.42 9.48
N PHE A 500 0.90 3.01 10.53
CA PHE A 500 1.36 1.95 11.43
C PHE A 500 1.49 0.60 10.73
N VAL A 501 0.52 0.24 9.91
CA VAL A 501 0.59 -1.00 9.13
C VAL A 501 1.80 -0.99 8.21
N GLU A 502 2.06 0.14 7.55
CA GLU A 502 3.21 0.28 6.65
C GLU A 502 4.55 0.20 7.40
N LEU A 503 4.70 0.94 8.51
CA LEU A 503 5.90 0.90 9.36
C LEU A 503 6.15 -0.49 9.93
N PHE A 504 5.10 -1.14 10.45
CA PHE A 504 5.20 -2.49 11.01
C PHE A 504 5.64 -3.51 9.95
N ARG A 505 5.01 -3.49 8.76
CA ARG A 505 5.37 -4.38 7.66
C ARG A 505 6.79 -4.12 7.17
N GLY A 506 7.16 -2.84 6.99
CA GLY A 506 8.51 -2.45 6.56
C GLY A 506 9.58 -2.92 7.53
N ALA A 507 9.40 -2.69 8.84
CA ALA A 507 10.32 -3.11 9.87
C ALA A 507 10.43 -4.65 9.96
N ARG A 508 9.30 -5.35 9.89
CA ARG A 508 9.27 -6.81 9.92
C ARG A 508 9.97 -7.43 8.70
N ASN A 509 9.71 -6.90 7.50
CA ASN A 509 10.37 -7.38 6.29
C ASN A 509 11.88 -7.13 6.34
N ALA A 510 12.32 -5.93 6.77
CA ALA A 510 13.74 -5.63 6.93
C ALA A 510 14.44 -6.55 7.93
N LEU A 511 13.78 -6.89 9.03
CA LEU A 511 14.29 -7.82 10.02
C LEU A 511 14.35 -9.26 9.48
N GLN A 512 13.35 -9.70 8.73
CA GLN A 512 13.29 -11.06 8.17
C GLN A 512 14.23 -11.26 6.98
N GLU A 513 14.36 -10.26 6.10
CA GLU A 513 15.17 -10.36 4.89
C GLU A 513 16.64 -9.90 5.11
N GLY A 514 16.84 -8.86 5.93
CA GLY A 514 18.16 -8.25 6.16
C GLY A 514 18.78 -8.57 7.53
N GLY A 515 18.04 -9.21 8.44
CA GLY A 515 18.50 -9.50 9.80
C GLY A 515 18.78 -8.25 10.66
N ALA A 516 18.39 -7.05 10.19
CA ALA A 516 18.66 -5.79 10.85
C ALA A 516 17.36 -5.05 11.19
N ASN A 517 17.28 -4.50 12.41
CA ASN A 517 16.21 -3.59 12.78
C ASN A 517 16.42 -2.24 12.07
N THR A 518 15.44 -1.81 11.30
CA THR A 518 15.44 -0.52 10.58
C THR A 518 14.51 0.52 11.19
N LEU A 519 13.85 0.19 12.31
CA LEU A 519 12.93 1.11 12.98
C LEU A 519 13.62 1.79 14.17
N PHE A 520 13.66 3.12 14.13
CA PHE A 520 14.32 3.92 15.15
C PHE A 520 13.45 5.09 15.60
N VAL A 521 13.56 5.47 16.87
CA VAL A 521 13.13 6.77 17.37
C VAL A 521 14.30 7.74 17.26
N ALA A 522 14.10 8.85 16.55
CA ALA A 522 15.10 9.91 16.44
C ALA A 522 14.87 10.95 17.54
N LEU A 523 15.86 11.13 18.42
CA LEU A 523 15.85 12.14 19.48
C LEU A 523 16.76 13.30 19.09
N GLY A 524 16.15 14.45 18.86
CA GLY A 524 16.86 15.66 18.43
C GLY A 524 17.36 15.58 16.98
N PHE A 525 17.56 16.76 16.41
CA PHE A 525 18.07 16.89 15.07
C PHE A 525 19.14 17.98 15.02
N LEU A 526 20.27 17.66 14.43
CA LEU A 526 21.24 18.67 14.02
C LEU A 526 20.72 19.34 12.75
N VAL A 527 20.62 20.67 12.77
CA VAL A 527 20.13 21.45 11.64
C VAL A 527 21.21 22.41 11.18
N TRP A 528 21.51 22.41 9.88
CA TRP A 528 22.48 23.34 9.29
C TRP A 528 22.03 23.81 7.90
N SER A 529 22.58 24.92 7.45
CA SER A 529 22.38 25.41 6.09
C SER A 529 23.56 25.05 5.21
N ARG A 530 23.29 24.80 3.95
CA ARG A 530 24.35 24.50 2.97
C ARG A 530 25.08 25.79 2.56
N PRO A 531 26.43 25.77 2.42
CA PRO A 531 27.18 26.92 1.97
C PRO A 531 26.81 27.40 0.55
N ASP A 532 26.43 26.45 -0.33
CA ASP A 532 26.04 26.71 -1.72
C ASP A 532 24.56 27.08 -1.88
N LYS A 533 23.70 26.81 -0.87
CA LYS A 533 22.26 27.14 -0.84
C LYS A 533 21.84 27.48 0.59
N PRO A 534 22.07 28.71 1.07
CA PRO A 534 21.83 29.11 2.46
C PRO A 534 20.36 29.02 2.89
N ASP A 535 19.43 29.10 1.95
CA ASP A 535 17.99 28.96 2.21
C ASP A 535 17.54 27.52 2.43
N VAL A 536 18.37 26.52 2.10
CA VAL A 536 18.05 25.11 2.27
C VAL A 536 18.58 24.61 3.61
N ARG A 537 17.66 24.34 4.54
CA ARG A 537 18.00 23.72 5.83
C ARG A 537 18.06 22.21 5.67
N VAL A 538 19.17 21.62 6.09
CA VAL A 538 19.42 20.18 6.15
C VAL A 538 19.32 19.75 7.61
N ARG A 539 18.73 18.61 7.89
CA ARG A 539 18.62 18.08 9.25
C ARG A 539 19.04 16.60 9.29
N ALA A 540 19.81 16.25 10.30
CA ALA A 540 20.20 14.87 10.57
C ALA A 540 19.76 14.46 11.98
N PRO A 541 19.25 13.24 12.20
CA PRO A 541 18.97 12.77 13.55
C PRO A 541 20.24 12.74 14.39
N LEU A 542 20.16 13.24 15.62
CA LEU A 542 21.30 13.32 16.53
C LEU A 542 21.50 11.99 17.28
N ILE A 543 20.42 11.41 17.77
CA ILE A 543 20.41 10.13 18.47
C ILE A 543 19.33 9.25 17.85
N LEU A 544 19.68 7.99 17.55
CA LEU A 544 18.76 6.98 17.05
C LEU A 544 18.64 5.85 18.08
N LEU A 545 17.45 5.69 18.65
CA LEU A 545 17.14 4.58 19.55
C LEU A 545 16.45 3.47 18.75
N PRO A 546 17.00 2.26 18.69
CA PRO A 546 16.32 1.15 18.05
C PRO A 546 15.07 0.76 18.85
N VAL A 547 13.93 0.65 18.18
CA VAL A 547 12.66 0.28 18.79
C VAL A 547 11.99 -0.83 18.00
N THR A 548 11.06 -1.53 18.61
CA THR A 548 10.17 -2.48 17.95
C THR A 548 8.75 -1.99 18.06
N LEU A 549 7.99 -2.20 16.98
CA LEU A 549 6.56 -1.91 16.96
C LEU A 549 5.84 -3.24 17.20
N GLU A 550 5.04 -3.28 18.24
CA GLU A 550 4.19 -4.43 18.54
C GLU A 550 2.74 -4.02 18.30
N ARG A 551 2.03 -4.84 17.55
CA ARG A 551 0.58 -4.70 17.44
C ARG A 551 -0.02 -5.45 18.63
N LYS A 552 -0.54 -4.74 19.62
CA LYS A 552 -1.36 -5.39 20.65
C LYS A 552 -2.70 -5.75 20.02
N SER A 553 -2.94 -7.06 20.00
CA SER A 553 -4.25 -7.65 19.69
C SER A 553 -5.25 -7.31 20.77
#